data_d9d90f758a389604f6006e94b9543978
#
_entry.id   d9d90f758a389604f6006e94b9543978
#
_cell.length_a   1.000
_cell.length_b   1.000
_cell.length_c   1.000
_cell.angle_alpha   90.00
_cell.angle_beta   90.00
_cell.angle_gamma   90.00
#
_symmetry.space_group_name_H-M   'P 1'
#
loop_
_entity.id
_entity.type
_entity.pdbx_description
1 polymer ?
#
loop_
_entity_poly.entity_id
_entity_poly.type
_entity_poly.pdbx_seq_one_letter_code
_entity_poly.pdbx_strand_id
1 'polypeptide(L)'
;SRGNRDRFFKLMEGRELEVEDLQGNSMQMKVREELIPIPVQIERAGRDGVKIHVDENIYGFSGETRWYVGIGLHLMCMEPVVSAQMDIFLSQMLKDRRSHTMEIQDRDMPLFYERVLKKILPYTQMDVKDIDLESYRPQELRASFSFDSPASGVLTMKPVLSYGDFSFQPIEDDKVPRTVCRDVPGEFRISQVITRYFKYQDEQ
;
A
#
# COMPACT_ATOMS: atom_id res chain seq x y z
N SER A 1 -28.24 0.03 4.20
CA SER A 1 -27.31 0.21 3.09
C SER A 1 -26.09 1.03 3.54
N ARG A 2 -24.99 0.98 2.80
CA ARG A 2 -23.77 1.75 3.11
C ARG A 2 -24.04 3.27 3.12
N GLY A 3 -24.84 3.78 2.20
CA GLY A 3 -25.21 5.20 2.17
C GLY A 3 -26.03 5.66 3.38
N ASN A 4 -26.85 4.79 3.97
CA ASN A 4 -27.55 5.11 5.21
C ASN A 4 -26.60 5.23 6.41
N ARG A 5 -25.47 4.50 6.42
CA ARG A 5 -24.44 4.65 7.46
C ARG A 5 -23.79 6.02 7.40
N ASP A 6 -23.34 6.45 6.22
CA ASP A 6 -22.71 7.78 6.05
C ASP A 6 -23.65 8.90 6.49
N ARG A 7 -24.93 8.80 6.15
CA ARG A 7 -25.95 9.77 6.56
C ARG A 7 -26.18 9.79 8.07
N PHE A 8 -26.25 8.60 8.70
CA PHE A 8 -26.44 8.48 10.14
C PHE A 8 -25.26 9.06 10.91
N PHE A 9 -24.03 8.64 10.59
CA PHE A 9 -22.84 9.09 11.32
C PHE A 9 -22.54 10.57 11.09
N LYS A 10 -22.88 11.12 9.93
CA LYS A 10 -22.80 12.56 9.71
C LYS A 10 -23.73 13.35 10.65
N LEU A 11 -24.91 12.83 10.96
CA LEU A 11 -25.81 13.44 11.93
C LEU A 11 -25.32 13.30 13.38
N MET A 12 -24.48 12.31 13.64
CA MET A 12 -23.94 12.01 14.97
C MET A 12 -22.57 12.63 15.24
N GLU A 13 -21.97 13.31 14.25
CA GLU A 13 -20.71 14.03 14.44
C GLU A 13 -20.77 14.99 15.63
N GLY A 14 -19.73 14.92 16.50
CA GLY A 14 -19.63 15.72 17.73
C GLY A 14 -20.55 15.27 18.87
N ARG A 15 -21.32 14.19 18.68
CA ARG A 15 -22.23 13.65 19.70
C ARG A 15 -21.67 12.39 20.34
N GLU A 16 -22.27 12.03 21.48
CA GLU A 16 -22.03 10.77 22.16
C GLU A 16 -23.14 9.79 21.79
N LEU A 17 -22.72 8.55 21.43
CA LEU A 17 -23.62 7.43 21.19
C LEU A 17 -23.54 6.48 22.38
N GLU A 18 -24.67 6.12 22.92
CA GLU A 18 -24.74 4.98 23.82
C GLU A 18 -24.72 3.70 22.98
N VAL A 19 -23.70 2.88 23.20
CA VAL A 19 -23.54 1.59 22.51
C VAL A 19 -23.44 0.48 23.55
N GLU A 20 -24.04 -0.65 23.24
CA GLU A 20 -24.03 -1.84 24.08
C GLU A 20 -23.03 -2.85 23.49
N ASP A 21 -22.14 -3.37 24.30
CA ASP A 21 -21.23 -4.43 23.90
C ASP A 21 -21.97 -5.79 23.79
N LEU A 22 -21.29 -6.81 23.31
CA LEU A 22 -21.85 -8.14 23.17
C LEU A 22 -22.19 -8.82 24.53
N GLN A 23 -21.76 -8.23 25.64
CA GLN A 23 -22.00 -8.70 27.00
C GLN A 23 -23.11 -7.91 27.68
N GLY A 24 -23.71 -6.92 27.02
CA GLY A 24 -24.79 -6.10 27.54
C GLY A 24 -24.33 -4.91 28.36
N ASN A 25 -23.03 -4.57 28.38
CA ASN A 25 -22.54 -3.38 29.06
C ASN A 25 -22.73 -2.16 28.18
N SER A 26 -23.34 -1.12 28.72
CA SER A 26 -23.51 0.15 28.05
C SER A 26 -22.23 1.00 28.18
N MET A 27 -21.78 1.58 27.06
CA MET A 27 -20.68 2.51 27.03
C MET A 27 -21.01 3.71 26.14
N GLN A 28 -20.42 4.86 26.45
CA GLN A 28 -20.60 6.06 25.64
C GLN A 28 -19.44 6.21 24.68
N MET A 29 -19.74 6.23 23.40
CA MET A 29 -18.81 6.40 22.32
C MET A 29 -18.93 7.79 21.73
N LYS A 30 -17.79 8.49 21.59
CA LYS A 30 -17.74 9.81 20.95
C LYS A 30 -17.51 9.65 19.44
N VAL A 31 -18.42 10.22 18.66
CA VAL A 31 -18.28 10.30 17.21
C VAL A 31 -17.48 11.58 16.87
N ARG A 32 -16.36 11.44 16.20
CA ARG A 32 -15.43 12.54 15.91
C ARG A 32 -14.98 12.53 14.46
N GLU A 33 -14.85 13.72 13.86
CA GLU A 33 -14.13 13.92 12.61
C GLU A 33 -12.61 14.04 12.82
N GLU A 34 -12.18 14.30 14.07
CA GLU A 34 -10.75 14.40 14.40
C GLU A 34 -10.05 13.07 14.10
N LEU A 35 -9.01 13.18 13.29
CA LEU A 35 -8.23 12.03 12.89
C LEU A 35 -7.26 11.63 14.01
N ILE A 36 -7.51 10.47 14.60
CA ILE A 36 -6.62 9.85 15.59
C ILE A 36 -5.72 8.88 14.82
N PRO A 37 -4.38 9.03 14.87
CA PRO A 37 -3.47 8.10 14.21
C PRO A 37 -3.70 6.67 14.67
N ILE A 38 -3.87 5.75 13.71
CA ILE A 38 -4.09 4.32 14.01
C ILE A 38 -2.76 3.70 14.43
N PRO A 39 -2.66 3.10 15.65
CA PRO A 39 -1.47 2.39 16.06
C PRO A 39 -1.23 1.15 15.18
N VAL A 40 -0.04 1.06 14.61
CA VAL A 40 0.40 -0.05 13.75
C VAL A 40 1.75 -0.53 14.22
N GLN A 41 1.88 -1.82 14.47
CA GLN A 41 3.14 -2.47 14.79
C GLN A 41 3.68 -3.19 13.55
N ILE A 42 4.98 -3.06 13.32
CA ILE A 42 5.68 -3.69 12.20
C ILE A 42 6.91 -4.39 12.75
N GLU A 43 7.01 -5.69 12.50
CA GLU A 43 8.11 -6.52 13.00
C GLU A 43 8.53 -7.58 11.97
N ARG A 44 9.70 -8.18 12.16
CA ARG A 44 10.14 -9.32 11.34
C ARG A 44 9.23 -10.54 11.55
N ALA A 45 8.87 -11.18 10.44
CA ALA A 45 8.19 -12.47 10.39
C ALA A 45 9.11 -13.53 9.77
N GLY A 46 9.79 -14.30 10.61
CA GLY A 46 10.77 -15.27 10.13
C GLY A 46 11.99 -14.62 9.46
N ARG A 47 12.54 -15.29 8.42
CA ARG A 47 13.75 -14.82 7.71
C ARG A 47 13.44 -13.81 6.60
N ASP A 48 12.36 -14.02 5.89
CA ASP A 48 12.07 -13.37 4.61
C ASP A 48 10.69 -12.69 4.59
N GLY A 49 10.19 -12.24 5.77
CA GLY A 49 8.88 -11.64 5.87
C GLY A 49 8.79 -10.50 6.87
N VAL A 50 7.76 -9.71 6.70
CA VAL A 50 7.37 -8.60 7.57
C VAL A 50 5.95 -8.84 8.04
N LYS A 51 5.73 -8.76 9.34
CA LYS A 51 4.41 -8.85 9.96
C LYS A 51 3.95 -7.46 10.35
N ILE A 52 2.74 -7.14 9.96
CA ILE A 52 2.07 -5.88 10.29
C ILE A 52 0.86 -6.23 11.15
N HIS A 53 0.73 -5.56 12.28
CA HIS A 53 -0.31 -5.81 13.26
C HIS A 53 -1.00 -4.52 13.70
N VAL A 54 -2.32 -4.57 13.83
CA VAL A 54 -3.16 -3.54 14.44
C VAL A 54 -3.84 -4.14 15.67
N ASP A 55 -3.97 -3.37 16.76
CA ASP A 55 -4.59 -3.84 18.00
C ASP A 55 -5.99 -4.44 17.75
N GLU A 56 -6.26 -5.58 18.37
CA GLU A 56 -7.51 -6.33 18.20
C GLU A 56 -8.77 -5.58 18.70
N ASN A 57 -8.58 -4.58 19.55
CA ASN A 57 -9.65 -3.71 20.02
C ASN A 57 -10.02 -2.60 19.03
N ILE A 58 -9.22 -2.41 17.97
CA ILE A 58 -9.54 -1.49 16.89
C ILE A 58 -10.48 -2.20 15.92
N TYR A 59 -11.58 -1.59 15.61
CA TYR A 59 -12.55 -2.11 14.65
C TYR A 59 -12.90 -1.05 13.62
N GLY A 60 -13.40 -1.49 12.48
CA GLY A 60 -13.79 -0.56 11.43
C GLY A 60 -14.81 -1.15 10.47
N PHE A 61 -15.46 -0.26 9.77
CA PHE A 61 -16.39 -0.60 8.71
C PHE A 61 -16.46 0.52 7.67
N SER A 62 -16.72 0.15 6.43
CA SER A 62 -16.89 1.11 5.34
C SER A 62 -18.35 1.56 5.20
N GLY A 63 -18.54 2.85 4.99
CA GLY A 63 -19.73 3.41 4.40
C GLY A 63 -19.70 3.34 2.87
N GLU A 64 -20.34 4.28 2.21
CA GLU A 64 -20.29 4.43 0.75
C GLU A 64 -19.03 5.14 0.29
N THR A 65 -18.66 6.22 1.00
CA THR A 65 -17.51 7.07 0.66
C THR A 65 -16.50 7.21 1.79
N ARG A 66 -16.82 6.74 3.00
CA ARG A 66 -16.03 6.94 4.22
C ARG A 66 -15.75 5.64 4.94
N TRP A 67 -14.61 5.61 5.65
CA TRP A 67 -14.32 4.63 6.67
C TRP A 67 -14.64 5.19 8.05
N TYR A 68 -15.12 4.30 8.91
CA TYR A 68 -15.39 4.53 10.33
C TYR A 68 -14.51 3.59 11.12
N VAL A 69 -13.65 4.16 11.98
CA VAL A 69 -12.69 3.37 12.76
C VAL A 69 -12.88 3.67 14.24
N GLY A 70 -13.15 2.63 15.00
CA GLY A 70 -13.28 2.69 16.46
C GLY A 70 -11.93 2.44 17.14
N ILE A 71 -11.51 3.39 17.98
CA ILE A 71 -10.30 3.32 18.80
C ILE A 71 -10.69 3.70 20.23
N GLY A 72 -10.70 2.71 21.14
CA GLY A 72 -11.22 2.91 22.48
C GLY A 72 -12.68 3.38 22.46
N LEU A 73 -12.96 4.50 23.13
CA LEU A 73 -14.31 5.11 23.18
C LEU A 73 -14.57 6.15 22.09
N HIS A 74 -13.74 6.18 21.05
CA HIS A 74 -13.87 7.11 19.93
C HIS A 74 -14.20 6.36 18.66
N LEU A 75 -15.23 6.82 17.95
CA LEU A 75 -15.51 6.43 16.58
C LEU A 75 -15.08 7.58 15.66
N MET A 76 -14.01 7.36 14.94
CA MET A 76 -13.46 8.30 13.99
C MET A 76 -14.17 8.17 12.65
N CYS A 77 -14.71 9.29 12.13
CA CYS A 77 -15.29 9.38 10.80
C CYS A 77 -14.24 9.94 9.86
N MET A 78 -13.64 9.10 9.05
CA MET A 78 -12.61 9.55 8.11
C MET A 78 -13.19 10.33 6.95
N GLU A 79 -12.53 11.40 6.55
CA GLU A 79 -12.88 12.12 5.31
C GLU A 79 -12.75 11.21 4.08
N PRO A 80 -13.52 11.47 3.00
CA PRO A 80 -13.51 10.63 1.80
C PRO A 80 -12.12 10.46 1.18
N VAL A 81 -11.31 11.53 1.15
CA VAL A 81 -9.93 11.49 0.60
C VAL A 81 -9.03 10.59 1.44
N VAL A 82 -9.08 10.71 2.76
CA VAL A 82 -8.33 9.87 3.69
C VAL A 82 -8.81 8.42 3.61
N SER A 83 -10.14 8.22 3.55
CA SER A 83 -10.75 6.90 3.40
C SER A 83 -10.27 6.18 2.15
N ALA A 84 -10.18 6.88 1.01
CA ALA A 84 -9.68 6.32 -0.23
C ALA A 84 -8.18 5.93 -0.14
N GLN A 85 -7.38 6.70 0.58
CA GLN A 85 -5.96 6.36 0.79
C GLN A 85 -5.76 5.18 1.73
N MET A 86 -6.62 5.05 2.74
CA MET A 86 -6.56 4.00 3.76
C MET A 86 -7.29 2.71 3.37
N ASP A 87 -8.11 2.72 2.30
CA ASP A 87 -9.07 1.66 1.97
C ASP A 87 -8.43 0.27 1.85
N ILE A 88 -7.33 0.15 1.11
CA ILE A 88 -6.64 -1.14 0.94
C ILE A 88 -6.18 -1.68 2.30
N PHE A 89 -5.56 -0.84 3.11
CA PHE A 89 -5.05 -1.21 4.42
C PHE A 89 -6.16 -1.60 5.38
N LEU A 90 -7.16 -0.74 5.54
CA LEU A 90 -8.28 -0.97 6.46
C LEU A 90 -9.13 -2.17 6.05
N SER A 91 -9.36 -2.36 4.75
CA SER A 91 -10.07 -3.52 4.23
C SER A 91 -9.35 -4.82 4.55
N GLN A 92 -8.03 -4.81 4.53
CA GLN A 92 -7.23 -6.01 4.83
C GLN A 92 -7.15 -6.27 6.34
N MET A 93 -6.95 -5.21 7.13
CA MET A 93 -6.70 -5.33 8.58
C MET A 93 -7.99 -5.47 9.41
N LEU A 94 -9.09 -4.85 8.99
CA LEU A 94 -10.32 -4.74 9.79
C LEU A 94 -11.52 -5.50 9.20
N LYS A 95 -11.32 -6.22 8.08
CA LYS A 95 -12.40 -6.96 7.41
C LYS A 95 -12.92 -8.11 8.24
N ASP A 96 -12.06 -8.77 8.96
CA ASP A 96 -12.36 -9.90 9.82
C ASP A 96 -12.01 -9.56 11.27
N ARG A 97 -12.94 -9.69 12.21
CA ARG A 97 -12.69 -9.48 13.65
C ARG A 97 -11.58 -10.36 14.23
N ARG A 98 -11.05 -11.31 13.45
CA ARG A 98 -10.03 -12.27 13.86
C ARG A 98 -8.65 -12.04 13.25
N SER A 99 -8.53 -11.15 12.27
CA SER A 99 -7.27 -10.98 11.52
C SER A 99 -6.86 -9.53 11.48
N HIS A 100 -6.32 -9.02 12.59
CA HIS A 100 -5.69 -7.70 12.67
C HIS A 100 -4.20 -7.77 12.30
N THR A 101 -3.84 -8.78 11.52
CA THR A 101 -2.44 -9.07 11.15
C THR A 101 -2.35 -9.42 9.69
N MET A 102 -1.31 -8.94 9.02
CA MET A 102 -0.91 -9.39 7.70
C MET A 102 0.59 -9.70 7.67
N GLU A 103 0.97 -10.66 6.85
CA GLU A 103 2.37 -10.98 6.58
C GLU A 103 2.68 -10.73 5.12
N ILE A 104 3.81 -10.07 4.86
CA ILE A 104 4.26 -9.69 3.52
C ILE A 104 5.68 -10.22 3.35
N GLN A 105 5.92 -10.90 2.26
CA GLN A 105 7.28 -11.38 1.93
C GLN A 105 8.19 -10.20 1.56
N ASP A 106 9.46 -10.26 1.90
CA ASP A 106 10.43 -9.19 1.62
C ASP A 106 10.44 -8.77 0.14
N ARG A 107 10.27 -9.73 -0.78
CA ARG A 107 10.19 -9.48 -2.22
C ARG A 107 8.99 -8.62 -2.64
N ASP A 108 7.90 -8.65 -1.86
CA ASP A 108 6.64 -7.93 -2.15
C ASP A 108 6.57 -6.59 -1.38
N MET A 109 7.49 -6.39 -0.42
CA MET A 109 7.55 -5.18 0.40
C MET A 109 7.77 -3.90 -0.40
N PRO A 110 8.59 -3.82 -1.45
CA PRO A 110 8.73 -2.61 -2.25
C PRO A 110 7.40 -2.16 -2.90
N LEU A 111 6.62 -3.12 -3.39
CA LEU A 111 5.30 -2.84 -3.95
C LEU A 111 4.30 -2.37 -2.87
N PHE A 112 4.34 -3.03 -1.71
CA PHE A 112 3.52 -2.64 -0.57
C PHE A 112 3.91 -1.25 -0.05
N TYR A 113 5.20 -0.94 0.03
CA TYR A 113 5.71 0.38 0.40
C TYR A 113 5.10 1.48 -0.48
N GLU A 114 5.21 1.35 -1.79
CA GLU A 114 4.70 2.37 -2.72
C GLU A 114 3.17 2.46 -2.76
N ARG A 115 2.48 1.35 -2.74
CA ARG A 115 1.03 1.34 -2.95
C ARG A 115 0.21 1.56 -1.69
N VAL A 116 0.75 1.16 -0.53
CA VAL A 116 0.01 1.17 0.72
C VAL A 116 0.73 2.00 1.78
N LEU A 117 1.94 1.60 2.17
CA LEU A 117 2.64 2.15 3.33
C LEU A 117 2.82 3.67 3.23
N LYS A 118 3.30 4.15 2.10
CA LYS A 118 3.50 5.58 1.82
C LYS A 118 2.21 6.41 1.97
N LYS A 119 1.05 5.82 1.64
CA LYS A 119 -0.24 6.50 1.74
C LYS A 119 -0.78 6.54 3.16
N ILE A 120 -0.54 5.48 3.94
CA ILE A 120 -1.06 5.37 5.30
C ILE A 120 -0.18 6.02 6.36
N LEU A 121 1.12 6.24 6.06
CA LEU A 121 2.08 6.88 6.97
C LEU A 121 1.54 8.14 7.68
N PRO A 122 0.89 9.09 7.00
CA PRO A 122 0.38 10.30 7.64
C PRO A 122 -0.77 10.06 8.64
N TYR A 123 -1.41 8.89 8.57
CA TYR A 123 -2.63 8.57 9.31
C TYR A 123 -2.44 7.45 10.33
N THR A 124 -1.22 6.99 10.50
CA THR A 124 -0.87 5.89 11.40
C THR A 124 0.26 6.29 12.33
N GLN A 125 0.26 5.71 13.51
CA GLN A 125 1.38 5.76 14.45
C GLN A 125 2.11 4.41 14.37
N MET A 126 3.25 4.39 13.68
CA MET A 126 4.00 3.16 13.45
C MET A 126 5.02 2.91 14.55
N ASP A 127 4.95 1.71 15.15
CA ASP A 127 5.97 1.14 16.01
C ASP A 127 6.72 0.05 15.21
N VAL A 128 7.94 0.36 14.79
CA VAL A 128 8.75 -0.50 13.91
C VAL A 128 9.88 -1.14 14.72
N LYS A 129 9.95 -2.47 14.71
CA LYS A 129 10.95 -3.25 15.44
C LYS A 129 11.82 -4.06 14.49
N ASP A 130 13.13 -3.87 14.61
CA ASP A 130 14.17 -4.66 13.92
C ASP A 130 14.08 -4.63 12.38
N ILE A 131 13.49 -3.57 11.82
CA ILE A 131 13.33 -3.38 10.37
C ILE A 131 13.63 -1.92 10.02
N ASP A 132 14.35 -1.72 8.94
CA ASP A 132 14.44 -0.42 8.28
C ASP A 132 13.42 -0.37 7.12
N LEU A 133 12.30 0.31 7.32
CA LEU A 133 11.26 0.45 6.30
C LEU A 133 11.73 1.20 5.06
N GLU A 134 12.65 2.15 5.20
CA GLU A 134 13.20 2.89 4.06
C GLU A 134 14.03 2.00 3.14
N SER A 135 14.57 0.88 3.65
CA SER A 135 15.27 -0.10 2.82
C SER A 135 14.36 -0.76 1.78
N TYR A 136 13.04 -0.75 1.99
CA TYR A 136 12.05 -1.27 1.03
C TYR A 136 11.54 -0.21 0.05
N ARG A 137 11.97 1.03 0.19
CA ARG A 137 11.63 2.06 -0.77
C ARG A 137 12.24 1.70 -2.13
N PRO A 138 11.43 1.59 -3.19
CA PRO A 138 11.97 1.31 -4.52
C PRO A 138 13.02 2.33 -4.93
N GLN A 139 14.12 1.83 -5.48
CA GLN A 139 15.15 2.70 -6.04
C GLN A 139 14.61 3.40 -7.29
N GLU A 140 15.19 4.55 -7.64
CA GLU A 140 14.81 5.29 -8.83
C GLU A 140 15.11 4.47 -10.09
N LEU A 141 14.04 4.13 -10.82
CA LEU A 141 14.16 3.46 -12.10
C LEU A 141 14.53 4.48 -13.18
N ARG A 142 15.62 4.21 -13.87
CA ARG A 142 16.02 4.97 -15.06
C ARG A 142 15.96 4.10 -16.29
N ALA A 143 15.51 4.67 -17.40
CA ALA A 143 15.51 4.00 -18.70
C ALA A 143 16.33 4.82 -19.69
N SER A 144 17.21 4.15 -20.40
CA SER A 144 17.96 4.70 -21.52
C SER A 144 17.68 3.90 -22.77
N PHE A 145 17.67 4.59 -23.91
CA PHE A 145 17.36 4.02 -25.20
C PHE A 145 18.45 4.40 -26.19
N SER A 146 19.14 3.41 -26.73
CA SER A 146 20.08 3.62 -27.83
C SER A 146 19.42 3.24 -29.12
N PHE A 147 19.54 4.09 -30.14
CA PHE A 147 19.00 3.87 -31.46
C PHE A 147 20.12 3.68 -32.47
N ASP A 148 19.93 2.74 -33.39
CA ASP A 148 20.83 2.49 -34.51
C ASP A 148 20.03 2.25 -35.77
N SER A 149 20.64 2.55 -36.93
CA SER A 149 20.04 2.34 -38.24
C SER A 149 20.97 1.45 -39.09
N PRO A 150 20.96 0.14 -38.85
CA PRO A 150 21.87 -0.79 -39.54
C PRO A 150 21.64 -0.89 -41.05
N ALA A 151 20.43 -0.53 -41.51
CA ALA A 151 20.08 -0.52 -42.93
C ALA A 151 19.05 0.56 -43.25
N SER A 152 18.94 0.97 -44.47
CA SER A 152 17.93 1.94 -44.91
C SER A 152 16.51 1.47 -44.59
N GLY A 153 15.76 2.31 -43.85
CA GLY A 153 14.40 2.02 -43.43
C GLY A 153 14.30 1.08 -42.21
N VAL A 154 15.43 0.66 -41.63
CA VAL A 154 15.45 -0.16 -40.40
C VAL A 154 15.96 0.70 -39.25
N LEU A 155 15.16 0.79 -38.19
CA LEU A 155 15.55 1.42 -36.93
C LEU A 155 15.54 0.34 -35.83
N THR A 156 16.68 0.16 -35.18
CA THR A 156 16.82 -0.72 -34.02
C THR A 156 16.90 0.13 -32.75
N MET A 157 16.40 -0.42 -31.65
CA MET A 157 16.45 0.21 -30.34
C MET A 157 16.94 -0.81 -29.31
N LYS A 158 17.89 -0.42 -28.50
CA LYS A 158 18.36 -1.18 -27.34
C LYS A 158 17.91 -0.48 -26.07
N PRO A 159 16.92 -1.00 -25.33
CA PRO A 159 16.50 -0.46 -24.05
C PRO A 159 17.43 -0.98 -22.95
N VAL A 160 17.81 -0.09 -22.03
CA VAL A 160 18.54 -0.43 -20.81
C VAL A 160 17.82 0.21 -19.64
N LEU A 161 17.43 -0.63 -18.67
CA LEU A 161 16.89 -0.19 -17.40
C LEU A 161 18.00 -0.19 -16.35
N SER A 162 17.98 0.77 -15.42
CA SER A 162 18.97 0.84 -14.37
C SER A 162 18.38 1.29 -13.03
N TYR A 163 18.98 0.75 -11.96
CA TYR A 163 18.79 1.14 -10.56
C TYR A 163 20.17 1.46 -9.99
N GLY A 164 20.45 2.74 -9.76
CA GLY A 164 21.81 3.15 -9.37
C GLY A 164 22.85 2.70 -10.38
N ASP A 165 23.84 1.94 -9.91
CA ASP A 165 24.92 1.41 -10.73
C ASP A 165 24.59 0.08 -11.44
N PHE A 166 23.44 -0.51 -11.12
CA PHE A 166 23.01 -1.75 -11.74
C PHE A 166 22.16 -1.51 -12.98
N SER A 167 22.54 -2.15 -14.10
CA SER A 167 21.82 -2.02 -15.37
C SER A 167 21.49 -3.38 -15.96
N PHE A 168 20.31 -3.50 -16.60
CA PHE A 168 19.84 -4.72 -17.21
C PHE A 168 18.93 -4.41 -18.42
N GLN A 169 18.72 -5.40 -19.27
CA GLN A 169 17.73 -5.31 -20.34
C GLN A 169 16.36 -5.78 -19.86
N PRO A 170 15.24 -5.20 -20.33
CA PRO A 170 13.90 -5.59 -19.85
C PRO A 170 13.55 -7.07 -20.03
N ILE A 171 14.24 -7.79 -20.91
CA ILE A 171 14.04 -9.22 -21.19
C ILE A 171 14.85 -10.11 -20.20
N GLU A 172 15.83 -9.54 -19.50
CA GLU A 172 16.77 -10.27 -18.62
C GLU A 172 16.36 -10.16 -17.14
N ASP A 173 15.08 -10.38 -16.85
CA ASP A 173 14.48 -10.18 -15.54
C ASP A 173 15.12 -11.02 -14.41
N ASP A 174 15.54 -12.23 -14.71
CA ASP A 174 16.20 -13.18 -13.81
C ASP A 174 17.61 -12.77 -13.39
N LYS A 175 18.24 -11.82 -14.09
CA LYS A 175 19.59 -11.32 -13.77
C LYS A 175 19.60 -10.21 -12.70
N VAL A 176 18.45 -9.63 -12.34
CA VAL A 176 18.39 -8.56 -11.37
C VAL A 176 18.69 -9.07 -9.96
N PRO A 177 19.71 -8.54 -9.26
CA PRO A 177 20.05 -8.97 -7.91
C PRO A 177 18.87 -8.75 -6.95
N ARG A 178 18.66 -9.69 -6.02
CA ARG A 178 17.61 -9.57 -4.99
C ARG A 178 17.80 -8.40 -4.04
N THR A 179 19.01 -7.84 -3.99
CA THR A 179 19.35 -6.65 -3.18
C THR A 179 18.83 -5.35 -3.78
N VAL A 180 18.38 -5.37 -5.03
CA VAL A 180 17.80 -4.21 -5.70
C VAL A 180 16.31 -4.14 -5.42
N CYS A 181 15.87 -3.09 -4.71
CA CYS A 181 14.45 -2.79 -4.54
C CYS A 181 13.89 -2.22 -5.85
N ARG A 182 13.15 -3.05 -6.59
CA ARG A 182 12.66 -2.74 -7.94
C ARG A 182 11.33 -1.98 -7.92
N ASP A 183 11.18 -1.03 -8.81
CA ASP A 183 9.89 -0.45 -9.20
C ASP A 183 9.25 -1.30 -10.32
N VAL A 184 8.77 -2.50 -9.98
CA VAL A 184 8.16 -3.42 -10.94
C VAL A 184 7.01 -2.77 -11.75
N PRO A 185 6.11 -1.95 -11.16
CA PRO A 185 5.11 -1.22 -11.94
C PRO A 185 5.71 -0.24 -12.96
N GLY A 186 6.81 0.43 -12.59
CA GLY A 186 7.54 1.33 -13.50
C GLY A 186 8.15 0.58 -14.67
N GLU A 187 8.84 -0.53 -14.41
CA GLU A 187 9.41 -1.41 -15.43
C GLU A 187 8.35 -1.94 -16.39
N PHE A 188 7.19 -2.36 -15.86
CA PHE A 188 6.08 -2.83 -16.67
C PHE A 188 5.54 -1.73 -17.61
N ARG A 189 5.37 -0.49 -17.10
CA ARG A 189 4.95 0.65 -17.95
C ARG A 189 5.93 0.90 -19.08
N ILE A 190 7.24 0.87 -18.79
CA ILE A 190 8.28 1.06 -19.83
C ILE A 190 8.22 -0.09 -20.85
N SER A 191 8.13 -1.33 -20.41
CA SER A 191 8.01 -2.50 -21.29
C SER A 191 6.78 -2.42 -22.18
N GLN A 192 5.63 -1.97 -21.69
CA GLN A 192 4.44 -1.75 -22.51
C GLN A 192 4.65 -0.70 -23.60
N VAL A 193 5.36 0.39 -23.29
CA VAL A 193 5.69 1.43 -24.30
C VAL A 193 6.62 0.85 -25.36
N ILE A 194 7.64 0.09 -24.95
CA ILE A 194 8.58 -0.55 -25.88
C ILE A 194 7.83 -1.49 -26.83
N THR A 195 7.06 -2.43 -26.30
CA THR A 195 6.36 -3.44 -27.11
C THR A 195 5.28 -2.87 -28.02
N ARG A 196 4.77 -1.67 -27.72
CA ARG A 196 3.81 -0.96 -28.57
C ARG A 196 4.43 -0.46 -29.87
N TYR A 197 5.71 -0.08 -29.84
CA TYR A 197 6.36 0.57 -30.97
C TYR A 197 7.46 -0.27 -31.63
N PHE A 198 8.01 -1.25 -30.91
CA PHE A 198 9.11 -2.09 -31.37
C PHE A 198 8.75 -3.57 -31.22
N LYS A 199 9.19 -4.38 -32.18
CA LYS A 199 9.12 -5.85 -32.06
C LYS A 199 10.45 -6.34 -31.49
N TYR A 200 10.38 -7.26 -30.54
CA TYR A 200 11.57 -7.94 -30.07
C TYR A 200 12.16 -8.79 -31.20
N GLN A 201 13.45 -8.66 -31.41
CA GLN A 201 14.24 -9.57 -32.22
C GLN A 201 15.23 -10.26 -31.28
N ASP A 202 15.19 -11.59 -31.22
CA ASP A 202 16.23 -12.36 -30.57
C ASP A 202 17.54 -12.17 -31.36
N GLU A 203 18.60 -11.75 -30.68
CA GLU A 203 19.93 -11.81 -31.27
C GLU A 203 20.29 -13.31 -31.43
N GLN A 204 20.27 -13.82 -32.66
CA GLN A 204 20.78 -15.14 -33.03
C GLN A 204 22.29 -15.15 -32.97
#